data_da21668f12a2106b6bd74ef2b738fa79
#
_entry.id   da21668f12a2106b6bd74ef2b738fa79
#
_cell.length_a   1.000
_cell.length_b   1.000
_cell.length_c   1.000
_cell.angle_alpha   90.00
_cell.angle_beta   90.00
_cell.angle_gamma   90.00
#
_symmetry.space_group_name_H-M   'P 1'
#
loop_
_entity.id
_entity.type
_entity.pdbx_description
1 polymer ?
#
loop_
_entity_poly.entity_id
_entity_poly.type
_entity_poly.pdbx_seq_one_letter_code
_entity_poly.pdbx_strand_id
1 'polypeptide(L)'
;MDIWKELQDEGVDAGLLEEIRRFRAAHPLTEEAAARVPVPRYLYYGREIWESAAAALLCGQHVLLAGPKATGKNVLAENLASVFGRPVWDVSMYVNVDAAALIGADTLKDGQVVFREGPICSCARQGGFGVLDEVNMAKNEALAVLHATLDHRRVIDVPGYQRIELDDATRFI
;
A
#
# COMPACT_ATOMS: atom_id res chain seq x y z
N MET A 1 -13.96 -14.64 -10.23
CA MET A 1 -12.92 -15.45 -9.57
C MET A 1 -13.02 -15.17 -8.07
N ASP A 2 -13.11 -16.21 -7.26
CA ASP A 2 -13.18 -16.08 -5.78
C ASP A 2 -11.80 -16.38 -5.19
N ILE A 3 -11.04 -15.32 -4.91
CA ILE A 3 -9.69 -15.41 -4.36
C ILE A 3 -9.66 -16.13 -2.99
N TRP A 4 -10.70 -16.00 -2.18
CA TRP A 4 -10.77 -16.65 -0.88
C TRP A 4 -10.84 -18.17 -1.00
N LYS A 5 -11.64 -18.65 -1.97
CA LYS A 5 -11.75 -20.08 -2.26
C LYS A 5 -10.41 -20.64 -2.77
N GLU A 6 -9.76 -19.92 -3.68
CA GLU A 6 -8.47 -20.35 -4.22
C GLU A 6 -7.39 -20.45 -3.12
N LEU A 7 -7.34 -19.49 -2.21
CA LEU A 7 -6.38 -19.53 -1.08
C LEU A 7 -6.66 -20.71 -0.13
N GLN A 8 -7.94 -21.04 0.09
CA GLN A 8 -8.31 -22.22 0.86
C GLN A 8 -7.92 -23.52 0.13
N ASP A 9 -8.13 -23.58 -1.18
CA ASP A 9 -7.79 -24.76 -2.01
C ASP A 9 -6.25 -24.94 -2.09
N GLU A 10 -5.46 -23.86 -2.04
CA GLU A 10 -3.99 -23.89 -1.89
C GLU A 10 -3.54 -24.30 -0.47
N GLY A 11 -4.46 -24.39 0.48
CA GLY A 11 -4.16 -24.78 1.84
C GLY A 11 -3.54 -23.68 2.70
N VAL A 12 -3.79 -22.40 2.38
CA VAL A 12 -3.41 -21.27 3.23
C VAL A 12 -4.08 -21.42 4.59
N ASP A 13 -3.36 -21.11 5.67
CA ASP A 13 -3.80 -21.30 7.04
C ASP A 13 -5.16 -20.62 7.30
N ALA A 14 -6.12 -21.40 7.79
CA ALA A 14 -7.48 -20.93 8.02
C ALA A 14 -7.56 -19.85 9.12
N GLY A 15 -6.67 -19.93 10.12
CA GLY A 15 -6.56 -18.92 11.18
C GLY A 15 -6.06 -17.59 10.63
N LEU A 16 -5.08 -17.63 9.74
CA LEU A 16 -4.58 -16.44 9.04
C LEU A 16 -5.68 -15.77 8.21
N LEU A 17 -6.45 -16.55 7.46
CA LEU A 17 -7.57 -16.03 6.66
C LEU A 17 -8.66 -15.41 7.55
N GLU A 18 -8.90 -15.97 8.73
CA GLU A 18 -9.86 -15.41 9.69
C GLU A 18 -9.34 -14.09 10.29
N GLU A 19 -8.04 -13.98 10.61
CA GLU A 19 -7.45 -12.73 11.07
C GLU A 19 -7.53 -11.63 10.00
N ILE A 20 -7.37 -11.97 8.73
CA ILE A 20 -7.58 -11.01 7.64
C ILE A 20 -9.05 -10.55 7.58
N ARG A 21 -10.03 -11.45 7.78
CA ARG A 21 -11.44 -11.04 7.86
C ARG A 21 -11.71 -10.10 9.02
N ARG A 22 -11.13 -10.37 10.19
CA ARG A 22 -11.21 -9.48 11.37
C ARG A 22 -10.59 -8.12 11.09
N PHE A 23 -9.42 -8.10 10.45
CA PHE A 23 -8.76 -6.86 10.03
C PHE A 23 -9.68 -6.03 9.12
N ARG A 24 -10.30 -6.66 8.11
CA ARG A 24 -11.26 -5.97 7.23
C ARG A 24 -12.44 -5.38 7.99
N ALA A 25 -13.02 -6.13 8.91
CA ALA A 25 -14.16 -5.70 9.72
C ALA A 25 -13.80 -4.53 10.66
N ALA A 26 -12.57 -4.53 11.18
CA ALA A 26 -12.06 -3.47 12.06
C ALA A 26 -11.75 -2.16 11.31
N HIS A 27 -11.53 -2.22 10.00
CA HIS A 27 -11.12 -1.07 9.20
C HIS A 27 -12.12 -0.84 8.02
N PRO A 28 -13.35 -0.37 8.29
CA PRO A 28 -14.32 -0.09 7.25
C PRO A 28 -13.83 1.02 6.31
N LEU A 29 -14.25 0.96 5.06
CA LEU A 29 -13.91 1.94 4.03
C LEU A 29 -15.06 2.89 3.76
N THR A 30 -14.74 4.11 3.35
CA THR A 30 -15.68 4.98 2.67
C THR A 30 -16.01 4.43 1.28
N GLU A 31 -17.12 4.84 0.68
CA GLU A 31 -17.50 4.42 -0.67
C GLU A 31 -16.42 4.78 -1.71
N GLU A 32 -15.83 5.96 -1.60
CA GLU A 32 -14.75 6.42 -2.47
C GLU A 32 -13.50 5.53 -2.35
N ALA A 33 -13.08 5.21 -1.13
CA ALA A 33 -11.94 4.33 -0.88
C ALA A 33 -12.22 2.89 -1.35
N ALA A 34 -13.44 2.38 -1.15
CA ALA A 34 -13.84 1.05 -1.58
C ALA A 34 -13.76 0.86 -3.11
N ALA A 35 -14.03 1.92 -3.88
CA ALA A 35 -13.89 1.91 -5.33
C ALA A 35 -12.42 1.69 -5.82
N ARG A 36 -11.43 1.89 -4.94
CA ARG A 36 -10.02 1.65 -5.23
C ARG A 36 -9.51 0.29 -4.78
N VAL A 37 -10.35 -0.55 -4.19
CA VAL A 37 -9.98 -1.93 -3.85
C VAL A 37 -9.85 -2.73 -5.14
N PRO A 38 -8.68 -3.36 -5.40
CA PRO A 38 -8.48 -4.05 -6.66
C PRO A 38 -9.35 -5.30 -6.79
N VAL A 39 -9.74 -5.58 -8.03
CA VAL A 39 -10.36 -6.85 -8.42
C VAL A 39 -9.33 -7.62 -9.27
N PRO A 40 -8.59 -8.57 -8.68
CA PRO A 40 -7.49 -9.25 -9.35
C PRO A 40 -7.95 -10.02 -10.59
N ARG A 41 -7.15 -9.90 -11.66
CA ARG A 41 -7.31 -10.70 -12.89
C ARG A 41 -6.56 -12.03 -12.80
N TYR A 42 -5.47 -12.04 -12.05
CA TYR A 42 -4.57 -13.17 -11.89
C TYR A 42 -4.39 -13.50 -10.42
N LEU A 43 -4.18 -14.77 -10.13
CA LEU A 43 -3.82 -15.22 -8.80
C LEU A 43 -2.31 -15.45 -8.72
N TYR A 44 -1.77 -15.09 -7.59
CA TYR A 44 -0.42 -15.48 -7.21
C TYR A 44 -0.49 -16.81 -6.47
N TYR A 45 0.24 -17.80 -6.97
CA TYR A 45 0.37 -19.11 -6.36
C TYR A 45 1.70 -19.20 -5.60
N GLY A 46 1.66 -19.65 -4.36
CA GLY A 46 2.85 -19.74 -3.50
C GLY A 46 2.49 -19.52 -2.03
N ARG A 47 1.90 -20.55 -1.43
CA ARG A 47 1.37 -20.54 -0.06
C ARG A 47 2.31 -19.89 0.94
N GLU A 48 3.58 -20.33 1.03
CA GLU A 48 4.54 -19.86 2.04
C GLU A 48 4.81 -18.35 1.94
N ILE A 49 4.96 -17.85 0.70
CA ILE A 49 5.17 -16.42 0.45
C ILE A 49 3.92 -15.65 0.81
N TRP A 50 2.77 -16.17 0.46
CA TRP A 50 1.46 -15.59 0.77
C TRP A 50 1.24 -15.45 2.28
N GLU A 51 1.43 -16.55 3.04
CA GLU A 51 1.28 -16.59 4.48
C GLU A 51 2.27 -15.64 5.17
N SER A 52 3.53 -15.63 4.75
CA SER A 52 4.56 -14.75 5.31
C SER A 52 4.24 -13.27 5.09
N ALA A 53 3.85 -12.90 3.86
CA ALA A 53 3.49 -11.51 3.54
C ALA A 53 2.22 -11.07 4.29
N ALA A 54 1.19 -11.90 4.31
CA ALA A 54 -0.06 -11.60 5.00
C ALA A 54 0.14 -11.47 6.52
N ALA A 55 0.92 -12.35 7.14
CA ALA A 55 1.24 -12.27 8.56
C ALA A 55 2.01 -10.97 8.89
N ALA A 56 2.99 -10.58 8.06
CA ALA A 56 3.72 -9.32 8.23
C ALA A 56 2.78 -8.11 8.18
N LEU A 57 1.86 -8.07 7.19
CA LEU A 57 0.89 -6.99 7.05
C LEU A 57 -0.08 -6.92 8.24
N LEU A 58 -0.56 -8.05 8.75
CA LEU A 58 -1.39 -8.12 9.97
C LEU A 58 -0.64 -7.59 11.19
N CYS A 59 0.66 -7.90 11.30
CA CYS A 59 1.52 -7.37 12.37
C CYS A 59 1.90 -5.89 12.20
N GLY A 60 1.32 -5.18 11.24
CA GLY A 60 1.59 -3.76 11.04
C GLY A 60 2.86 -3.45 10.26
N GLN A 61 3.55 -4.47 9.74
CA GLN A 61 4.80 -4.29 9.02
C GLN A 61 4.57 -3.91 7.55
N HIS A 62 5.52 -3.18 6.98
CA HIS A 62 5.66 -3.00 5.54
C HIS A 62 6.40 -4.20 4.96
N VAL A 63 6.16 -4.51 3.68
CA VAL A 63 6.72 -5.72 3.03
C VAL A 63 7.56 -5.32 1.83
N LEU A 64 8.79 -5.83 1.74
CA LEU A 64 9.62 -5.70 0.56
C LEU A 64 9.62 -7.01 -0.23
N LEU A 65 9.04 -6.98 -1.44
CA LEU A 65 9.06 -8.10 -2.38
C LEU A 65 10.29 -8.04 -3.27
N ALA A 66 11.29 -8.86 -3.00
CA ALA A 66 12.51 -8.96 -3.79
C ALA A 66 12.54 -10.25 -4.62
N GLY A 67 13.03 -10.16 -5.85
CA GLY A 67 13.15 -11.31 -6.74
C GLY A 67 13.27 -10.94 -8.21
N PRO A 68 13.51 -11.90 -9.11
CA PRO A 68 13.64 -11.67 -10.54
C PRO A 68 12.42 -10.99 -11.17
N LYS A 69 12.61 -10.42 -12.35
CA LYS A 69 11.48 -9.88 -13.13
C LYS A 69 10.49 -10.99 -13.51
N ALA A 70 9.23 -10.60 -13.67
CA ALA A 70 8.14 -11.50 -14.07
C ALA A 70 7.84 -12.69 -13.10
N THR A 71 8.19 -12.56 -11.81
CA THR A 71 7.86 -13.58 -10.80
C THR A 71 6.51 -13.33 -10.09
N GLY A 72 5.71 -12.37 -10.58
CA GLY A 72 4.38 -12.11 -10.04
C GLY A 72 4.32 -11.22 -8.80
N LYS A 73 5.39 -10.44 -8.48
CA LYS A 73 5.40 -9.54 -7.32
C LYS A 73 4.19 -8.60 -7.28
N ASN A 74 3.91 -7.93 -8.40
CA ASN A 74 2.77 -7.01 -8.50
C ASN A 74 1.42 -7.74 -8.41
N VAL A 75 1.34 -8.98 -8.93
CA VAL A 75 0.16 -9.84 -8.76
C VAL A 75 -0.06 -10.17 -7.28
N LEU A 76 1.00 -10.51 -6.55
CA LEU A 76 0.92 -10.76 -5.11
C LEU A 76 0.46 -9.51 -4.36
N ALA A 77 1.04 -8.34 -4.63
CA ALA A 77 0.65 -7.07 -4.00
C ALA A 77 -0.83 -6.74 -4.25
N GLU A 78 -1.30 -6.88 -5.49
CA GLU A 78 -2.71 -6.69 -5.87
C GLU A 78 -3.62 -7.70 -5.15
N ASN A 79 -3.23 -8.96 -5.09
CA ASN A 79 -4.00 -10.01 -4.41
C ASN A 79 -4.07 -9.76 -2.89
N LEU A 80 -2.97 -9.37 -2.25
CA LEU A 80 -2.95 -9.00 -0.84
C LEU A 80 -3.90 -7.83 -0.57
N ALA A 81 -3.82 -6.76 -1.35
CA ALA A 81 -4.70 -5.61 -1.20
C ALA A 81 -6.18 -5.99 -1.36
N SER A 82 -6.51 -6.83 -2.33
CA SER A 82 -7.86 -7.34 -2.55
C SER A 82 -8.38 -8.14 -1.35
N VAL A 83 -7.58 -9.09 -0.86
CA VAL A 83 -8.00 -9.96 0.26
C VAL A 83 -8.08 -9.19 1.57
N PHE A 84 -7.18 -8.23 1.81
CA PHE A 84 -7.27 -7.30 2.94
C PHE A 84 -8.41 -6.27 2.76
N GLY A 85 -8.99 -6.16 1.56
CA GLY A 85 -10.02 -5.18 1.24
C GLY A 85 -9.52 -3.76 1.37
N ARG A 86 -8.28 -3.48 0.92
CA ARG A 86 -7.67 -2.15 1.05
C ARG A 86 -7.57 -1.44 -0.29
N PRO A 87 -7.84 -0.12 -0.31
CA PRO A 87 -7.63 0.69 -1.50
C PRO A 87 -6.15 0.74 -1.86
N VAL A 88 -5.82 0.80 -3.16
CA VAL A 88 -4.44 0.76 -3.64
C VAL A 88 -4.03 2.09 -4.26
N TRP A 89 -2.80 2.49 -3.97
CA TRP A 89 -2.04 3.53 -4.65
C TRP A 89 -0.76 2.94 -5.22
N ASP A 90 -0.77 2.72 -6.55
CA ASP A 90 0.42 2.28 -7.28
C ASP A 90 1.32 3.48 -7.58
N VAL A 91 2.57 3.39 -7.16
CA VAL A 91 3.57 4.41 -7.36
C VAL A 91 4.77 3.81 -8.08
N SER A 92 4.90 4.11 -9.36
CA SER A 92 6.10 3.72 -10.11
C SER A 92 7.27 4.59 -9.70
N MET A 93 8.28 3.97 -9.10
CA MET A 93 9.51 4.63 -8.69
C MET A 93 10.51 4.62 -9.84
N TYR A 94 10.89 5.80 -10.32
CA TYR A 94 11.86 5.96 -11.40
C TYR A 94 12.86 7.08 -11.08
N VAL A 95 13.94 7.17 -11.86
CA VAL A 95 15.07 8.07 -11.58
C VAL A 95 14.68 9.54 -11.36
N ASN A 96 13.59 10.01 -11.97
CA ASN A 96 13.15 11.40 -11.86
C ASN A 96 11.94 11.60 -10.91
N VAL A 97 11.52 10.56 -10.17
CA VAL A 97 10.52 10.75 -9.12
C VAL A 97 11.10 11.63 -8.02
N ASP A 98 10.32 12.57 -7.54
CA ASP A 98 10.72 13.51 -6.48
C ASP A 98 9.71 13.49 -5.32
N ALA A 99 10.04 14.23 -4.27
CA ALA A 99 9.19 14.36 -3.09
C ALA A 99 7.80 14.92 -3.43
N ALA A 100 7.71 15.86 -4.37
CA ALA A 100 6.46 16.47 -4.76
C ALA A 100 5.52 15.48 -5.46
N ALA A 101 6.08 14.59 -6.30
CA ALA A 101 5.33 13.52 -6.94
C ALA A 101 4.80 12.48 -5.93
N LEU A 102 5.52 12.24 -4.84
CA LEU A 102 5.16 11.25 -3.82
C LEU A 102 4.21 11.81 -2.75
N ILE A 103 4.57 12.95 -2.17
CA ILE A 103 3.85 13.53 -1.03
C ILE A 103 2.79 14.52 -1.49
N GLY A 104 3.09 15.32 -2.50
CA GLY A 104 2.25 16.37 -3.02
C GLY A 104 2.97 17.69 -3.17
N ALA A 105 2.30 18.64 -3.78
CA ALA A 105 2.84 19.97 -4.08
C ALA A 105 1.75 21.05 -4.03
N ASP A 106 2.21 22.29 -3.95
CA ASP A 106 1.35 23.44 -4.07
C ASP A 106 0.74 23.54 -5.48
N THR A 107 -0.52 23.85 -5.55
CA THR A 107 -1.23 24.13 -6.79
C THR A 107 -2.10 25.38 -6.63
N LEU A 108 -2.34 26.07 -7.73
CA LEU A 108 -3.27 27.19 -7.76
C LEU A 108 -4.69 26.68 -8.04
N LYS A 109 -5.61 26.92 -7.09
CA LYS A 109 -7.03 26.61 -7.26
C LYS A 109 -7.86 27.81 -6.86
N ASP A 110 -8.71 28.27 -7.75
CA ASP A 110 -9.62 29.43 -7.53
C ASP A 110 -8.90 30.70 -7.04
N GLY A 111 -7.66 30.93 -7.56
CA GLY A 111 -6.82 32.07 -7.19
C GLY A 111 -6.11 31.95 -5.84
N GLN A 112 -6.22 30.81 -5.17
CA GLN A 112 -5.52 30.50 -3.92
C GLN A 112 -4.51 29.38 -4.10
N VAL A 113 -3.39 29.47 -3.38
CA VAL A 113 -2.42 28.37 -3.31
C VAL A 113 -2.95 27.35 -2.32
N VAL A 114 -3.12 26.11 -2.78
CA VAL A 114 -3.57 24.98 -1.96
C VAL A 114 -2.60 23.82 -2.13
N PHE A 115 -2.35 23.08 -1.06
CA PHE A 115 -1.57 21.85 -1.14
C PHE A 115 -2.43 20.74 -1.77
N ARG A 116 -1.93 20.17 -2.86
CA ARG A 116 -2.51 18.98 -3.49
C ARG A 116 -1.74 17.75 -3.03
N GLU A 117 -2.41 16.88 -2.28
CA GLU A 117 -1.81 15.63 -1.78
C GLU A 117 -1.36 14.71 -2.92
N GLY A 118 -0.18 14.12 -2.74
CA GLY A 118 0.33 13.06 -3.57
C GLY A 118 -0.19 11.67 -3.15
N PRO A 119 0.17 10.62 -3.89
CA PRO A 119 -0.34 9.27 -3.67
C PRO A 119 0.01 8.71 -2.28
N ILE A 120 1.18 9.03 -1.74
CA ILE A 120 1.61 8.55 -0.42
C ILE A 120 0.75 9.16 0.69
N CYS A 121 0.49 10.47 0.64
CA CYS A 121 -0.39 11.13 1.61
C CYS A 121 -1.82 10.60 1.54
N SER A 122 -2.36 10.47 0.33
CA SER A 122 -3.72 9.94 0.13
C SER A 122 -3.83 8.49 0.61
N CYS A 123 -2.83 7.66 0.35
CA CYS A 123 -2.74 6.30 0.86
C CYS A 123 -2.71 6.27 2.40
N ALA A 124 -1.87 7.12 3.01
CA ALA A 124 -1.70 7.21 4.45
C ALA A 124 -3.00 7.55 5.18
N ARG A 125 -3.76 8.52 4.65
CA ARG A 125 -5.01 8.97 5.27
C ARG A 125 -6.18 8.00 5.12
N GLN A 126 -6.19 7.24 4.02
CA GLN A 126 -7.33 6.37 3.70
C GLN A 126 -7.11 4.91 4.08
N GLY A 127 -6.09 4.63 4.89
CA GLY A 127 -5.80 3.27 5.32
C GLY A 127 -5.49 2.33 4.17
N GLY A 128 -4.83 2.84 3.13
CA GLY A 128 -4.57 2.11 1.90
C GLY A 128 -3.30 1.26 1.91
N PHE A 129 -3.14 0.49 0.85
CA PHE A 129 -1.89 -0.17 0.51
C PHE A 129 -1.17 0.63 -0.57
N GLY A 130 0.01 1.14 -0.26
CA GLY A 130 0.89 1.82 -1.20
C GLY A 130 1.83 0.81 -1.85
N VAL A 131 1.68 0.58 -3.14
CA VAL A 131 2.58 -0.30 -3.90
C VAL A 131 3.67 0.54 -4.54
N LEU A 132 4.91 0.38 -4.06
CA LEU A 132 6.08 1.12 -4.53
C LEU A 132 6.86 0.27 -5.54
N ASP A 133 6.45 0.32 -6.81
CA ASP A 133 7.07 -0.50 -7.84
C ASP A 133 8.44 0.05 -8.25
N GLU A 134 9.42 -0.86 -8.45
CA GLU A 134 10.81 -0.55 -8.82
C GLU A 134 11.50 0.43 -7.84
N VAL A 135 11.28 0.28 -6.54
CA VAL A 135 11.81 1.18 -5.49
C VAL A 135 13.33 1.40 -5.59
N ASN A 136 14.07 0.42 -6.12
CA ASN A 136 15.51 0.47 -6.36
C ASN A 136 15.92 1.46 -7.47
N MET A 137 14.98 1.95 -8.29
CA MET A 137 15.25 2.93 -9.35
C MET A 137 15.20 4.38 -8.86
N ALA A 138 14.59 4.63 -7.70
CA ALA A 138 14.46 5.96 -7.14
C ALA A 138 15.79 6.49 -6.61
N LYS A 139 15.97 7.81 -6.68
CA LYS A 139 17.11 8.48 -6.03
C LYS A 139 16.94 8.51 -4.52
N ASN A 140 18.06 8.56 -3.80
CA ASN A 140 18.07 8.62 -2.33
C ASN A 140 17.26 9.80 -1.78
N GLU A 141 17.26 10.94 -2.47
CA GLU A 141 16.51 12.14 -2.06
C GLU A 141 14.99 11.89 -2.08
N ALA A 142 14.48 11.12 -3.06
CA ALA A 142 13.08 10.74 -3.10
C ALA A 142 12.74 9.70 -2.02
N LEU A 143 13.66 8.76 -1.75
CA LEU A 143 13.47 7.76 -0.69
C LEU A 143 13.54 8.37 0.70
N ALA A 144 14.32 9.44 0.89
CA ALA A 144 14.49 10.09 2.20
C ALA A 144 13.16 10.58 2.79
N VAL A 145 12.21 11.03 1.96
CA VAL A 145 10.89 11.48 2.42
C VAL A 145 10.00 10.34 2.91
N LEU A 146 10.33 9.10 2.57
CA LEU A 146 9.59 7.91 2.99
C LEU A 146 10.14 7.31 4.30
N HIS A 147 11.32 7.73 4.80
CA HIS A 147 11.92 7.10 5.98
C HIS A 147 11.00 7.14 7.20
N ALA A 148 10.43 8.32 7.52
CA ALA A 148 9.51 8.45 8.65
C ALA A 148 8.14 7.80 8.40
N THR A 149 7.79 7.58 7.14
CA THR A 149 6.57 6.88 6.72
C THR A 149 6.70 5.38 6.91
N LEU A 150 7.88 4.83 6.59
CA LEU A 150 8.14 3.40 6.58
C LEU A 150 8.70 2.85 7.91
N ASP A 151 9.13 3.73 8.83
CA ASP A 151 9.62 3.30 10.14
C ASP A 151 8.52 3.36 11.23
N HIS A 152 8.93 3.11 12.46
CA HIS A 152 8.04 3.08 13.63
C HIS A 152 7.29 4.39 13.89
N ARG A 153 7.75 5.51 13.37
CA ARG A 153 7.09 6.83 13.50
C ARG A 153 5.79 6.90 12.73
N ARG A 154 5.69 6.21 11.58
CA ARG A 154 4.49 6.13 10.74
C ARG A 154 3.89 7.50 10.44
N VAL A 155 4.72 8.43 9.98
CA VAL A 155 4.33 9.82 9.73
C VAL A 155 4.88 10.33 8.41
N ILE A 156 4.17 11.30 7.84
CA ILE A 156 4.63 12.10 6.71
C ILE A 156 4.68 13.56 7.18
N ASP A 157 5.86 14.15 7.15
CA ASP A 157 6.00 15.58 7.39
C ASP A 157 5.83 16.33 6.06
N VAL A 158 4.80 17.17 5.96
CA VAL A 158 4.56 18.03 4.80
C VAL A 158 5.07 19.44 5.15
N PRO A 159 6.25 19.85 4.64
CA PRO A 159 6.84 21.12 5.02
C PRO A 159 5.92 22.31 4.76
N GLY A 160 5.77 23.17 5.77
CA GLY A 160 4.92 24.36 5.66
C GLY A 160 3.42 24.12 5.80
N TYR A 161 2.97 22.89 5.94
CA TYR A 161 1.54 22.54 6.07
C TYR A 161 1.25 21.77 7.35
N GLN A 162 1.46 20.45 7.34
CA GLN A 162 1.03 19.58 8.42
C GLN A 162 1.86 18.31 8.50
N ARG A 163 1.77 17.67 9.64
CA ARG A 163 2.19 16.29 9.85
C ARG A 163 0.98 15.38 9.65
N ILE A 164 1.14 14.34 8.85
CA ILE A 164 0.13 13.33 8.58
C ILE A 164 0.56 12.04 9.27
N GLU A 165 -0.26 11.56 10.18
CA GLU A 165 -0.09 10.23 10.76
C GLU A 165 -0.71 9.20 9.81
N LEU A 166 -0.06 8.05 9.66
CA LEU A 166 -0.60 6.93 8.89
C LEU A 166 -1.79 6.32 9.64
N ASP A 167 -2.88 6.11 8.92
CA ASP A 167 -3.96 5.26 9.41
C ASP A 167 -3.44 3.86 9.78
N ASP A 168 -4.02 3.25 10.82
CA ASP A 168 -3.56 1.96 11.34
C ASP A 168 -3.59 0.84 10.31
N ALA A 169 -4.49 0.91 9.32
CA ALA A 169 -4.58 -0.04 8.23
C ALA A 169 -3.57 0.20 7.11
N THR A 170 -2.89 1.37 7.05
CA THR A 170 -1.95 1.69 5.98
C THR A 170 -0.73 0.78 5.98
N ARG A 171 -0.40 0.21 4.82
CA ARG A 171 0.82 -0.58 4.58
C ARG A 171 1.47 -0.17 3.25
N PHE A 172 2.76 -0.45 3.16
CA PHE A 172 3.52 -0.29 1.91
C PHE A 172 4.11 -1.64 1.51
N ILE A 173 4.06 -1.93 0.21
CA ILE A 173 4.56 -3.14 -0.42
C ILE A 173 5.50 -2.77 -1.57
#